data_0cb0d9c3f981007a122274179e874676
#
_entry.id   0cb0d9c3f981007a122274179e874676
#
_cell.length_a   1.000
_cell.length_b   1.000
_cell.length_c   1.000
_cell.angle_alpha   90.00
_cell.angle_beta   90.00
_cell.angle_gamma   90.00
#
_symmetry.space_group_name_H-M   'P 1'
#
loop_
_entity.id
_entity.type
_entity.pdbx_description
1 polymer ?
#
loop_
_entity_poly.entity_id
_entity_poly.type
_entity_poly.pdbx_seq_one_letter_code
_entity_poly.pdbx_strand_id
1 'polypeptide(L)'
;MNQFDRRMASPTRTSWAGARRLAGLLCWIGLLLAPTAMAQDWHYRVRPGDTLWDLGRLYLRPGMDWARLGQHNQVADPQRLVPGSRLRFPIAWLRVQPAPARLVALRGQISVQTADRATLSAQQGMPLPIGSALQTGADASATVQFADGSRMQVRENSLVRFDQLVRYGATGMVDTRVRLEKGRTSNDVIPATGPASRYIIQTPSSTSSVRGTRFRVGAGSDSAFASTEVLQGAVRVAGQGGQRLLQPGEAARVATGSAPRQEALLPAPILDLAHSRLQRPPYLLAWAPLAGASHYRLEAVDAQQREVLRFAQETEATALALDALPAGDLRLLLRGVTATGVEGEDAEQPLQVSATPLPPLTVQPLHEQQLRIARPRFAWTRNPEATSSVLQVARDAQFQELLLEQQTDATQLRAPQPLPPGTYFWRLASRDAQGRQGPFGQALTLHLSDTPVDPGLAPAQAERSTLTLRWQPDPDAHHYRVQLARDPAFRRDLLERTVTQPQVALPRPRRGTWYVRIQTLDADGEAAPFSTPQTLDLPCRYCKLGMAGGALLLWLAL
;
A
#
# COMPACT_ATOMS: atom_id res chain seq x y z
N MET A 1 -31.72 -88.80 9.85
CA MET A 1 -31.68 -90.01 10.68
C MET A 1 -31.29 -89.57 12.09
N ASN A 2 -32.26 -89.77 13.02
CA ASN A 2 -32.19 -89.72 14.49
C ASN A 2 -31.89 -88.37 15.13
N GLN A 3 -32.82 -87.74 15.79
CA GLN A 3 -33.75 -87.98 16.88
C GLN A 3 -33.11 -87.86 18.28
N PHE A 4 -33.87 -87.11 19.14
CA PHE A 4 -34.00 -87.13 20.62
C PHE A 4 -32.91 -86.36 21.42
N ASP A 5 -33.17 -85.58 22.46
CA ASP A 5 -34.33 -85.62 23.38
C ASP A 5 -34.48 -84.26 24.15
N ARG A 6 -35.71 -83.98 24.54
CA ARG A 6 -36.17 -82.94 25.45
C ARG A 6 -35.80 -83.25 26.90
N ARG A 7 -35.38 -82.19 27.67
CA ARG A 7 -35.87 -82.14 29.08
C ARG A 7 -36.13 -80.67 29.47
N MET A 8 -37.34 -80.39 29.88
CA MET A 8 -37.81 -79.20 30.56
C MET A 8 -37.30 -79.21 32.00
N ALA A 9 -36.93 -78.00 32.50
CA ALA A 9 -36.86 -77.70 33.93
C ALA A 9 -37.49 -76.31 34.18
N SER A 10 -38.48 -76.30 35.07
CA SER A 10 -39.37 -75.24 35.51
C SER A 10 -38.63 -74.06 36.25
N PRO A 11 -39.16 -72.86 36.27
CA PRO A 11 -38.53 -71.72 36.90
C PRO A 11 -38.84 -71.58 38.39
N THR A 12 -37.82 -71.41 39.20
CA THR A 12 -37.96 -71.02 40.61
C THR A 12 -38.17 -69.51 40.71
N ARG A 13 -39.31 -69.09 41.28
CA ARG A 13 -39.63 -67.74 41.68
C ARG A 13 -38.71 -67.31 42.83
N THR A 14 -37.79 -66.36 42.61
CA THR A 14 -37.13 -65.63 43.66
C THR A 14 -37.73 -64.24 43.72
N SER A 15 -38.12 -63.84 44.94
CA SER A 15 -38.84 -62.61 45.28
C SER A 15 -38.02 -61.34 45.09
N TRP A 16 -38.52 -60.42 44.25
CA TRP A 16 -37.95 -59.06 43.96
C TRP A 16 -38.50 -57.98 44.89
N ALA A 17 -38.41 -58.12 46.21
CA ALA A 17 -38.88 -57.12 47.16
C ALA A 17 -37.76 -56.22 47.76
N GLY A 18 -36.48 -56.55 47.54
CA GLY A 18 -35.36 -55.78 48.13
C GLY A 18 -34.74 -54.71 47.26
N ALA A 19 -34.91 -54.75 45.91
CA ALA A 19 -34.16 -53.84 44.98
C ALA A 19 -34.78 -52.43 44.78
N ARG A 20 -36.07 -52.26 45.21
CA ARG A 20 -36.73 -50.91 44.99
C ARG A 20 -36.42 -49.89 46.04
N ARG A 21 -35.86 -50.20 47.22
CA ARG A 21 -35.52 -49.26 48.27
C ARG A 21 -34.11 -48.71 48.18
N LEU A 22 -33.14 -49.36 47.51
CA LEU A 22 -31.78 -48.89 47.27
C LEU A 22 -31.67 -47.97 46.05
N ALA A 23 -32.51 -48.14 44.99
CA ALA A 23 -32.55 -47.27 43.84
C ALA A 23 -33.09 -45.85 44.14
N GLY A 24 -34.01 -45.71 45.11
CA GLY A 24 -34.56 -44.46 45.58
C GLY A 24 -33.55 -43.60 46.36
N LEU A 25 -32.64 -44.22 47.13
CA LEU A 25 -31.65 -43.49 47.91
C LEU A 25 -30.46 -42.95 47.07
N LEU A 26 -30.08 -43.65 46.00
CA LEU A 26 -29.03 -43.21 45.06
C LEU A 26 -29.49 -42.08 44.15
N CYS A 27 -30.77 -41.96 43.79
CA CYS A 27 -31.32 -40.81 43.05
C CYS A 27 -31.36 -39.52 43.88
N TRP A 28 -31.55 -39.61 45.20
CA TRP A 28 -31.55 -38.42 46.09
C TRP A 28 -30.14 -37.91 46.43
N ILE A 29 -29.10 -38.74 46.41
CA ILE A 29 -27.71 -38.36 46.62
C ILE A 29 -27.13 -37.73 45.35
N GLY A 30 -27.58 -38.14 44.12
CA GLY A 30 -27.18 -37.53 42.85
C GLY A 30 -27.73 -36.14 42.60
N LEU A 31 -28.81 -35.70 43.30
CA LEU A 31 -29.38 -34.37 43.16
C LEU A 31 -28.69 -33.31 44.05
N LEU A 32 -27.84 -33.73 45.02
CA LEU A 32 -27.11 -32.83 45.91
C LEU A 32 -25.70 -32.47 45.46
N LEU A 33 -25.24 -33.03 44.33
CA LEU A 33 -23.96 -32.74 43.68
C LEU A 33 -24.13 -31.96 42.38
N ALA A 34 -25.20 -31.19 42.21
CA ALA A 34 -25.19 -30.15 41.17
C ALA A 34 -24.01 -29.20 41.46
N PRO A 35 -23.04 -29.03 40.55
CA PRO A 35 -21.97 -28.09 40.76
C PRO A 35 -22.64 -26.74 40.99
N THR A 36 -22.55 -26.18 42.17
CA THR A 36 -22.90 -24.81 42.45
C THR A 36 -22.05 -23.98 41.46
N ALA A 37 -22.70 -23.41 40.46
CA ALA A 37 -22.04 -22.45 39.56
C ALA A 37 -21.44 -21.37 40.47
N MET A 38 -20.15 -21.48 40.80
CA MET A 38 -19.44 -20.50 41.54
C MET A 38 -19.64 -19.18 40.82
N ALA A 39 -20.35 -18.24 41.45
CA ALA A 39 -20.52 -16.89 40.92
C ALA A 39 -19.13 -16.34 40.66
N GLN A 40 -18.78 -16.09 39.38
CA GLN A 40 -17.49 -15.53 39.07
C GLN A 40 -17.44 -14.09 39.57
N ASP A 41 -16.42 -13.78 40.36
CA ASP A 41 -16.18 -12.44 40.87
C ASP A 41 -15.11 -11.73 40.05
N TRP A 42 -15.33 -10.43 39.81
CA TRP A 42 -14.29 -9.53 39.36
C TRP A 42 -13.57 -8.96 40.56
N HIS A 43 -12.23 -8.96 40.55
CA HIS A 43 -11.39 -8.48 41.65
C HIS A 43 -10.89 -7.07 41.37
N TYR A 44 -11.30 -6.14 42.22
CA TYR A 44 -10.81 -4.75 42.17
C TYR A 44 -9.71 -4.57 43.23
N ARG A 45 -8.61 -3.93 42.84
CA ARG A 45 -7.55 -3.52 43.78
C ARG A 45 -7.81 -2.11 44.26
N VAL A 46 -8.04 -1.96 45.56
CA VAL A 46 -8.34 -0.67 46.23
C VAL A 46 -7.19 0.30 46.02
N ARG A 47 -7.53 1.53 45.66
CA ARG A 47 -6.61 2.65 45.48
C ARG A 47 -6.72 3.60 46.68
N PRO A 48 -5.66 4.43 46.96
CA PRO A 48 -5.76 5.49 47.95
C PRO A 48 -6.92 6.45 47.63
N GLY A 49 -7.77 6.72 48.63
CA GLY A 49 -8.94 7.60 48.47
C GLY A 49 -10.22 6.92 47.98
N ASP A 50 -10.20 5.63 47.67
CA ASP A 50 -11.43 4.91 47.33
C ASP A 50 -12.35 4.76 48.52
N THR A 51 -13.65 4.97 48.30
CA THR A 51 -14.73 4.63 49.21
C THR A 51 -15.63 3.56 48.65
N LEU A 52 -16.27 2.77 49.51
CA LEU A 52 -17.17 1.72 49.03
C LEU A 52 -18.38 2.32 48.29
N TRP A 53 -18.81 3.52 48.69
CA TRP A 53 -19.89 4.25 48.04
C TRP A 53 -19.54 4.67 46.60
N ASP A 54 -18.36 5.24 46.39
CA ASP A 54 -17.90 5.65 45.05
C ASP A 54 -17.71 4.47 44.13
N LEU A 55 -17.09 3.39 44.65
CA LEU A 55 -16.93 2.14 43.91
C LEU A 55 -18.29 1.52 43.57
N GLY A 56 -19.25 1.55 44.53
CA GLY A 56 -20.63 1.09 44.26
C GLY A 56 -21.29 1.88 43.14
N ARG A 57 -21.23 3.21 43.16
CA ARG A 57 -21.76 4.10 42.15
C ARG A 57 -21.13 3.87 40.78
N LEU A 58 -19.81 3.60 40.73
CA LEU A 58 -19.06 3.42 39.48
C LEU A 58 -19.32 2.07 38.81
N TYR A 59 -19.39 0.99 39.59
CA TYR A 59 -19.37 -0.38 39.08
C TYR A 59 -20.69 -1.12 39.18
N LEU A 60 -21.53 -0.83 40.24
CA LEU A 60 -22.75 -1.59 40.46
C LEU A 60 -23.89 -1.16 39.53
N ARG A 61 -24.76 -2.11 39.17
CA ARG A 61 -25.99 -1.83 38.45
C ARG A 61 -27.01 -1.09 39.29
N PRO A 62 -27.94 -0.31 38.70
CA PRO A 62 -29.05 0.29 39.42
C PRO A 62 -29.79 -0.74 40.29
N GLY A 63 -30.14 -0.36 41.51
CA GLY A 63 -30.78 -1.25 42.48
C GLY A 63 -29.84 -2.14 43.30
N MET A 64 -28.53 -2.09 43.04
CA MET A 64 -27.51 -2.70 43.90
C MET A 64 -26.88 -1.65 44.78
N ASP A 65 -26.89 -1.92 46.10
CA ASP A 65 -26.37 -1.03 47.13
C ASP A 65 -24.89 -1.35 47.45
N TRP A 66 -24.11 -0.32 47.70
CA TRP A 66 -22.72 -0.43 48.19
C TRP A 66 -22.66 -1.16 49.55
N ALA A 67 -23.68 -1.05 50.41
CA ALA A 67 -23.75 -1.76 51.69
C ALA A 67 -23.74 -3.28 51.49
N ARG A 68 -24.47 -3.80 50.50
CA ARG A 68 -24.45 -5.21 50.11
C ARG A 68 -23.07 -5.66 49.60
N LEU A 69 -22.35 -4.77 48.89
CA LEU A 69 -20.98 -5.03 48.48
C LEU A 69 -20.04 -5.09 49.69
N GLY A 70 -20.25 -4.20 50.68
CA GLY A 70 -19.53 -4.22 51.94
C GLY A 70 -19.71 -5.50 52.74
N GLN A 71 -20.96 -5.97 52.88
CA GLN A 71 -21.28 -7.26 53.52
C GLN A 71 -20.62 -8.44 52.78
N HIS A 72 -20.69 -8.47 51.46
CA HIS A 72 -20.09 -9.53 50.65
C HIS A 72 -18.57 -9.61 50.82
N ASN A 73 -17.92 -8.48 51.04
CA ASN A 73 -16.47 -8.37 51.23
C ASN A 73 -16.04 -8.28 52.69
N GLN A 74 -16.98 -8.32 53.67
CA GLN A 74 -16.70 -8.17 55.10
C GLN A 74 -15.91 -6.89 55.41
N VAL A 75 -16.27 -5.77 54.73
CA VAL A 75 -15.61 -4.47 54.91
C VAL A 75 -16.03 -3.88 56.25
N ALA A 76 -15.05 -3.63 57.16
CA ALA A 76 -15.30 -3.09 58.50
C ALA A 76 -15.64 -1.59 58.43
N ASP A 77 -14.93 -0.79 57.65
CA ASP A 77 -15.16 0.63 57.47
C ASP A 77 -15.36 0.98 55.99
N PRO A 78 -16.62 1.30 55.58
CA PRO A 78 -16.93 1.61 54.17
C PRO A 78 -16.27 2.90 53.64
N GLN A 79 -15.86 3.82 54.54
CA GLN A 79 -15.25 5.10 54.18
C GLN A 79 -13.72 5.04 54.12
N ARG A 80 -13.12 4.01 54.75
CA ARG A 80 -11.66 3.83 54.82
C ARG A 80 -11.25 2.45 54.34
N LEU A 81 -11.31 2.27 53.05
CA LEU A 81 -10.80 1.05 52.42
C LEU A 81 -9.28 0.98 52.52
N VAL A 82 -8.73 -0.19 52.83
CA VAL A 82 -7.27 -0.39 52.90
C VAL A 82 -6.67 -0.37 51.49
N PRO A 83 -5.81 0.59 51.11
CA PRO A 83 -5.18 0.61 49.81
C PRO A 83 -4.39 -0.66 49.55
N GLY A 84 -4.52 -1.20 48.33
CA GLY A 84 -3.89 -2.45 47.92
C GLY A 84 -4.68 -3.71 48.25
N SER A 85 -5.69 -3.67 49.14
CA SER A 85 -6.61 -4.78 49.35
C SER A 85 -7.44 -5.11 48.13
N ARG A 86 -8.07 -6.30 48.10
CA ARG A 86 -8.89 -6.76 46.98
C ARG A 86 -10.35 -6.82 47.38
N LEU A 87 -11.21 -6.16 46.61
CA LEU A 87 -12.65 -6.28 46.70
C LEU A 87 -13.18 -7.21 45.61
N ARG A 88 -14.09 -8.09 45.97
CA ARG A 88 -14.79 -9.01 45.06
C ARG A 88 -16.12 -8.42 44.63
N PHE A 89 -16.32 -8.29 43.34
CA PHE A 89 -17.57 -7.85 42.73
C PHE A 89 -18.18 -9.01 41.97
N PRO A 90 -19.30 -9.58 42.44
CA PRO A 90 -20.02 -10.56 41.63
C PRO A 90 -20.39 -9.97 40.27
N ILE A 91 -20.05 -10.68 39.17
CA ILE A 91 -20.29 -10.19 37.81
C ILE A 91 -21.76 -9.82 37.60
N ALA A 92 -22.67 -10.59 38.19
CA ALA A 92 -24.11 -10.33 38.11
C ALA A 92 -24.55 -8.99 38.76
N TRP A 93 -23.71 -8.38 39.59
CA TRP A 93 -23.98 -7.08 40.22
C TRP A 93 -23.42 -5.91 39.43
N LEU A 94 -22.53 -6.15 38.49
CA LEU A 94 -21.92 -5.11 37.70
C LEU A 94 -22.93 -4.43 36.75
N ARG A 95 -22.67 -3.15 36.50
CA ARG A 95 -23.44 -2.34 35.53
C ARG A 95 -23.09 -2.80 34.12
N VAL A 96 -24.10 -3.24 33.37
CA VAL A 96 -23.97 -3.60 31.95
C VAL A 96 -24.44 -2.43 31.11
N GLN A 97 -23.65 -2.02 30.12
CA GLN A 97 -23.91 -0.93 29.21
C GLN A 97 -23.71 -1.38 27.76
N PRO A 98 -24.57 -0.91 26.83
CA PRO A 98 -24.31 -1.11 25.40
C PRO A 98 -22.93 -0.56 25.02
N ALA A 99 -22.22 -1.27 24.17
CA ALA A 99 -20.91 -0.92 23.68
C ALA A 99 -20.85 -1.20 22.16
N PRO A 100 -21.50 -0.37 21.32
CA PRO A 100 -21.59 -0.61 19.89
C PRO A 100 -20.20 -0.69 19.27
N ALA A 101 -20.01 -1.59 18.33
CA ALA A 101 -18.82 -1.66 17.52
C ALA A 101 -18.80 -0.48 16.52
N ARG A 102 -17.65 -0.23 15.89
CA ARG A 102 -17.50 0.84 14.90
C ARG A 102 -16.86 0.30 13.62
N LEU A 103 -17.35 0.79 12.49
CA LEU A 103 -16.78 0.50 11.19
C LEU A 103 -15.58 1.44 10.96
N VAL A 104 -14.34 0.92 11.01
CA VAL A 104 -13.12 1.75 10.97
C VAL A 104 -12.50 1.82 9.59
N ALA A 105 -12.70 0.80 8.75
CA ALA A 105 -12.29 0.81 7.35
C ALA A 105 -13.30 0.04 6.50
N LEU A 106 -13.40 0.43 5.24
CA LEU A 106 -14.28 -0.23 4.28
C LEU A 106 -13.69 -0.12 2.85
N ARG A 107 -13.99 -1.13 2.05
CA ARG A 107 -13.65 -1.20 0.63
C ARG A 107 -14.82 -1.88 -0.10
N GLY A 108 -15.19 -1.37 -1.27
CA GLY A 108 -16.27 -1.92 -2.10
C GLY A 108 -17.67 -1.65 -1.56
N GLN A 109 -18.64 -2.40 -2.06
CA GLN A 109 -20.06 -2.23 -1.69
C GLN A 109 -20.36 -2.99 -0.39
N ILE A 110 -20.78 -2.26 0.62
CA ILE A 110 -21.12 -2.79 1.94
C ILE A 110 -22.44 -2.19 2.38
N SER A 111 -23.33 -3.03 2.89
CA SER A 111 -24.60 -2.62 3.49
C SER A 111 -24.65 -2.99 4.96
N VAL A 112 -25.31 -2.13 5.74
CA VAL A 112 -25.63 -2.37 7.16
C VAL A 112 -27.13 -2.43 7.30
N GLN A 113 -27.64 -3.56 7.77
CA GLN A 113 -29.03 -3.71 8.20
C GLN A 113 -29.12 -3.36 9.69
N THR A 114 -29.95 -2.39 10.00
CA THR A 114 -30.22 -1.98 11.39
C THR A 114 -31.15 -2.95 12.09
N ALA A 115 -31.31 -2.84 13.42
CA ALA A 115 -32.17 -3.72 14.20
C ALA A 115 -33.66 -3.64 13.77
N ASP A 116 -34.10 -2.51 13.27
CA ASP A 116 -35.43 -2.29 12.68
C ASP A 116 -35.57 -2.70 11.20
N ARG A 117 -34.55 -3.42 10.68
CA ARG A 117 -34.44 -3.96 9.32
C ARG A 117 -34.29 -2.94 8.19
N ALA A 118 -34.02 -1.68 8.49
CA ALA A 118 -33.64 -0.73 7.46
C ALA A 118 -32.24 -1.07 6.93
N THR A 119 -32.04 -0.92 5.61
CA THR A 119 -30.74 -1.17 4.97
C THR A 119 -30.11 0.17 4.60
N LEU A 120 -28.89 0.40 5.09
CA LEU A 120 -28.10 1.61 4.87
C LEU A 120 -26.79 1.25 4.16
N SER A 121 -26.30 2.17 3.34
CA SER A 121 -24.91 2.08 2.85
C SER A 121 -23.93 2.30 4.00
N ALA A 122 -22.93 1.45 4.12
CA ALA A 122 -21.94 1.55 5.16
C ALA A 122 -21.05 2.80 4.97
N GLN A 123 -20.72 3.45 6.07
CA GLN A 123 -19.80 4.60 6.11
C GLN A 123 -18.74 4.41 7.18
N GLN A 124 -17.54 4.94 6.96
CA GLN A 124 -16.48 4.90 7.95
C GLN A 124 -16.90 5.69 9.20
N GLY A 125 -16.60 5.13 10.39
CA GLY A 125 -17.03 5.68 11.68
C GLY A 125 -18.44 5.27 12.10
N MET A 126 -19.24 4.63 11.23
CA MET A 126 -20.62 4.22 11.51
C MET A 126 -20.67 3.29 12.73
N PRO A 127 -21.53 3.54 13.73
CA PRO A 127 -21.74 2.63 14.84
C PRO A 127 -22.56 1.41 14.40
N LEU A 128 -22.19 0.25 14.91
CA LEU A 128 -22.86 -1.03 14.69
C LEU A 128 -23.41 -1.50 16.04
N PRO A 129 -24.68 -1.18 16.37
CA PRO A 129 -25.31 -1.58 17.62
C PRO A 129 -25.72 -3.06 17.61
N ILE A 130 -26.12 -3.58 18.77
CA ILE A 130 -26.73 -4.89 18.92
C ILE A 130 -27.93 -5.02 17.99
N GLY A 131 -28.06 -6.18 17.33
CA GLY A 131 -29.14 -6.49 16.38
C GLY A 131 -28.88 -6.02 14.96
N SER A 132 -27.81 -5.24 14.70
CA SER A 132 -27.42 -4.89 13.34
C SER A 132 -26.71 -6.05 12.62
N ALA A 133 -26.72 -6.00 11.28
CA ALA A 133 -26.00 -6.93 10.43
C ALA A 133 -25.18 -6.18 9.39
N LEU A 134 -23.98 -6.69 9.09
CA LEU A 134 -23.06 -6.17 8.09
C LEU A 134 -22.95 -7.17 6.95
N GLN A 135 -23.20 -6.72 5.72
CA GLN A 135 -23.07 -7.55 4.52
C GLN A 135 -22.07 -6.93 3.55
N THR A 136 -21.11 -7.73 3.08
CA THR A 136 -20.10 -7.37 2.10
C THR A 136 -20.42 -7.99 0.74
N GLY A 137 -20.15 -7.23 -0.36
CA GLY A 137 -20.22 -7.72 -1.74
C GLY A 137 -18.99 -8.55 -2.14
N ALA A 138 -18.91 -8.93 -3.43
CA ALA A 138 -17.85 -9.80 -3.96
C ALA A 138 -16.44 -9.20 -3.84
N ASP A 139 -16.29 -7.89 -4.06
CA ASP A 139 -14.99 -7.20 -3.98
C ASP A 139 -14.90 -6.27 -2.75
N ALA A 140 -15.70 -6.57 -1.73
CA ALA A 140 -15.83 -5.71 -0.57
C ALA A 140 -15.18 -6.31 0.67
N SER A 141 -14.68 -5.44 1.54
CA SER A 141 -14.20 -5.81 2.87
C SER A 141 -14.45 -4.70 3.87
N ALA A 142 -14.71 -5.06 5.12
CA ALA A 142 -14.93 -4.13 6.21
C ALA A 142 -14.04 -4.47 7.41
N THR A 143 -13.56 -3.45 8.12
CA THR A 143 -12.90 -3.63 9.41
C THR A 143 -13.77 -3.04 10.50
N VAL A 144 -14.14 -3.87 11.44
CA VAL A 144 -14.96 -3.55 12.61
C VAL A 144 -14.07 -3.52 13.85
N GLN A 145 -14.15 -2.43 14.63
CA GLN A 145 -13.47 -2.31 15.91
C GLN A 145 -14.49 -2.41 17.05
N PHE A 146 -14.19 -3.25 18.05
CA PHE A 146 -15.00 -3.44 19.24
C PHE A 146 -14.54 -2.53 20.40
N ALA A 147 -15.35 -2.47 21.45
CA ALA A 147 -15.13 -1.56 22.56
C ALA A 147 -13.86 -1.83 23.38
N ASP A 148 -13.33 -3.04 23.37
CA ASP A 148 -12.06 -3.43 23.96
C ASP A 148 -10.84 -3.13 23.07
N GLY A 149 -11.07 -2.64 21.85
CA GLY A 149 -10.04 -2.40 20.84
C GLY A 149 -9.78 -3.59 19.92
N SER A 150 -10.39 -4.76 20.18
CA SER A 150 -10.33 -5.92 19.28
C SER A 150 -10.86 -5.56 17.90
N ARG A 151 -10.31 -6.18 16.85
CA ARG A 151 -10.67 -5.90 15.46
C ARG A 151 -11.07 -7.15 14.71
N MET A 152 -12.08 -7.01 13.88
CA MET A 152 -12.58 -8.05 12.98
C MET A 152 -12.55 -7.51 11.55
N GLN A 153 -11.80 -8.14 10.68
CA GLN A 153 -11.88 -7.95 9.25
C GLN A 153 -12.94 -8.89 8.68
N VAL A 154 -13.99 -8.32 8.13
CA VAL A 154 -15.05 -9.05 7.40
C VAL A 154 -14.67 -9.04 5.92
N ARG A 155 -14.54 -10.24 5.33
CA ARG A 155 -14.10 -10.41 3.94
C ARG A 155 -15.26 -10.35 2.97
N GLU A 156 -14.97 -10.53 1.70
CA GLU A 156 -15.96 -10.55 0.62
C GLU A 156 -17.06 -11.60 0.86
N ASN A 157 -18.24 -11.36 0.30
CA ASN A 157 -19.41 -12.25 0.31
C ASN A 157 -19.87 -12.71 1.70
N SER A 158 -19.62 -11.91 2.73
CA SER A 158 -19.87 -12.26 4.12
C SER A 158 -21.12 -11.58 4.68
N LEU A 159 -21.77 -12.27 5.61
CA LEU A 159 -22.88 -11.74 6.40
C LEU A 159 -22.62 -11.97 7.88
N VAL A 160 -22.49 -10.88 8.62
CA VAL A 160 -22.14 -10.86 10.05
C VAL A 160 -23.23 -10.15 10.83
N ARG A 161 -23.77 -10.76 11.91
CA ARG A 161 -24.71 -10.14 12.84
C ARG A 161 -24.09 -9.90 14.20
N PHE A 162 -24.46 -8.80 14.83
CA PHE A 162 -23.94 -8.40 16.14
C PHE A 162 -25.01 -8.74 17.21
N ASP A 163 -24.87 -9.92 17.83
CA ASP A 163 -25.87 -10.45 18.77
C ASP A 163 -25.73 -9.86 20.17
N GLN A 164 -24.48 -9.59 20.63
CA GLN A 164 -24.20 -8.99 21.94
C GLN A 164 -22.95 -8.13 21.89
N LEU A 165 -23.10 -6.87 22.30
CA LEU A 165 -22.02 -5.87 22.36
C LEU A 165 -22.22 -5.07 23.63
N VAL A 166 -21.61 -5.52 24.75
CA VAL A 166 -21.78 -4.88 26.06
C VAL A 166 -20.45 -4.76 26.77
N ARG A 167 -20.36 -3.73 27.63
CA ARG A 167 -19.26 -3.54 28.57
C ARG A 167 -19.77 -3.54 30.00
N TYR A 168 -18.93 -3.97 30.94
CA TYR A 168 -19.23 -4.01 32.37
C TYR A 168 -18.69 -2.75 33.05
N GLY A 169 -19.43 -1.65 32.97
CA GLY A 169 -19.04 -0.37 33.56
C GLY A 169 -17.64 0.07 33.15
N ALA A 170 -16.86 0.52 34.12
CA ALA A 170 -15.46 0.95 33.97
C ALA A 170 -14.43 -0.17 34.22
N THR A 171 -14.85 -1.44 34.26
CA THR A 171 -13.96 -2.59 34.55
C THR A 171 -13.00 -2.93 33.46
N GLY A 172 -13.22 -2.44 32.24
CA GLY A 172 -12.51 -2.85 31.02
C GLY A 172 -12.99 -4.19 30.43
N MET A 173 -13.91 -4.91 31.10
CA MET A 173 -14.47 -6.15 30.59
C MET A 173 -15.53 -5.88 29.51
N VAL A 174 -15.45 -6.60 28.40
CA VAL A 174 -16.37 -6.54 27.25
C VAL A 174 -16.86 -7.94 26.89
N ASP A 175 -18.17 -8.10 26.65
CA ASP A 175 -18.76 -9.33 26.11
C ASP A 175 -19.20 -9.05 24.68
N THR A 176 -18.47 -9.61 23.71
CA THR A 176 -18.71 -9.53 22.28
C THR A 176 -19.17 -10.88 21.77
N ARG A 177 -20.37 -10.93 21.16
CA ARG A 177 -20.90 -12.10 20.47
C ARG A 177 -21.37 -11.71 19.10
N VAL A 178 -20.81 -12.40 18.11
CA VAL A 178 -21.03 -12.15 16.70
C VAL A 178 -21.45 -13.45 16.04
N ARG A 179 -22.38 -13.36 15.09
CA ARG A 179 -22.79 -14.48 14.26
C ARG A 179 -22.31 -14.28 12.84
N LEU A 180 -21.44 -15.17 12.37
CA LEU A 180 -21.04 -15.27 10.98
C LEU A 180 -22.00 -16.24 10.27
N GLU A 181 -22.96 -15.75 9.52
CA GLU A 181 -23.93 -16.57 8.81
C GLU A 181 -23.34 -17.22 7.56
N LYS A 182 -22.50 -16.46 6.83
CA LYS A 182 -21.73 -16.92 5.67
C LYS A 182 -20.49 -16.06 5.46
N GLY A 183 -19.51 -16.59 4.73
CA GLY A 183 -18.28 -15.88 4.35
C GLY A 183 -17.15 -16.11 5.34
N ARG A 184 -16.25 -15.13 5.50
CA ARG A 184 -15.04 -15.23 6.31
C ARG A 184 -14.74 -13.99 7.13
N THR A 185 -14.13 -14.22 8.30
CA THR A 185 -13.58 -13.16 9.15
C THR A 185 -12.16 -13.49 9.57
N SER A 186 -11.30 -12.45 9.62
CA SER A 186 -10.01 -12.51 10.30
C SER A 186 -10.08 -11.63 11.55
N ASN A 187 -9.64 -12.19 12.69
CA ASN A 187 -9.87 -11.59 13.98
C ASN A 187 -8.56 -11.38 14.72
N ASP A 188 -8.34 -10.17 15.22
CA ASP A 188 -7.25 -9.80 16.13
C ASP A 188 -7.86 -9.36 17.45
N VAL A 189 -7.87 -10.26 18.43
CA VAL A 189 -8.57 -10.11 19.71
C VAL A 189 -7.58 -9.79 20.81
N ILE A 190 -7.81 -8.66 21.50
CA ILE A 190 -7.00 -8.22 22.62
C ILE A 190 -7.16 -9.18 23.81
N PRO A 191 -6.10 -9.46 24.60
CA PRO A 191 -6.19 -10.30 25.78
C PRO A 191 -7.27 -9.86 26.77
N ALA A 192 -8.06 -10.81 27.24
CA ALA A 192 -9.18 -10.58 28.13
C ALA A 192 -8.76 -9.97 29.47
N THR A 193 -9.39 -8.86 29.87
CA THR A 193 -9.05 -8.10 31.10
C THR A 193 -9.66 -8.68 32.37
N GLY A 194 -10.61 -9.62 32.28
CA GLY A 194 -11.25 -10.21 33.44
C GLY A 194 -12.21 -11.36 33.09
N PRO A 195 -12.85 -11.96 34.09
CA PRO A 195 -13.63 -13.21 33.93
C PRO A 195 -14.90 -13.05 33.07
N ALA A 196 -15.46 -11.83 32.97
CA ALA A 196 -16.62 -11.56 32.12
C ALA A 196 -16.27 -11.15 30.70
N SER A 197 -14.98 -10.92 30.39
CA SER A 197 -14.55 -10.66 29.01
C SER A 197 -14.74 -11.91 28.17
N ARG A 198 -15.45 -11.76 27.07
CA ARG A 198 -15.76 -12.83 26.12
C ARG A 198 -15.68 -12.29 24.71
N TYR A 199 -15.10 -13.08 23.83
CA TYR A 199 -15.19 -12.88 22.40
C TYR A 199 -15.62 -14.19 21.74
N ILE A 200 -16.83 -14.20 21.19
CA ILE A 200 -17.47 -15.41 20.68
C ILE A 200 -17.92 -15.15 19.24
N ILE A 201 -17.53 -16.04 18.33
CA ILE A 201 -18.08 -16.09 16.97
C ILE A 201 -18.88 -17.38 16.86
N GLN A 202 -20.15 -17.22 16.52
CA GLN A 202 -21.06 -18.30 16.20
C GLN A 202 -21.23 -18.43 14.68
N THR A 203 -21.18 -19.65 14.18
CA THR A 203 -21.56 -20.00 12.82
C THR A 203 -22.74 -20.97 12.87
N PRO A 204 -23.38 -21.27 11.74
CA PRO A 204 -24.45 -22.28 11.74
C PRO A 204 -24.04 -23.64 12.31
N SER A 205 -22.77 -24.05 12.22
CA SER A 205 -22.26 -25.35 12.64
C SER A 205 -21.33 -25.32 13.84
N SER A 206 -20.79 -24.18 14.25
CA SER A 206 -19.80 -24.11 15.33
C SER A 206 -19.88 -22.82 16.17
N THR A 207 -19.25 -22.89 17.35
CA THR A 207 -18.99 -21.72 18.21
C THR A 207 -17.51 -21.65 18.53
N SER A 208 -16.86 -20.55 18.19
CA SER A 208 -15.47 -20.24 18.50
C SER A 208 -15.39 -19.23 19.65
N SER A 209 -14.71 -19.57 20.74
CA SER A 209 -14.54 -18.74 21.94
C SER A 209 -13.06 -18.48 22.20
N VAL A 210 -12.68 -17.20 22.43
CA VAL A 210 -11.29 -16.79 22.61
C VAL A 210 -11.10 -15.81 23.76
N ARG A 211 -9.82 -15.64 24.19
CA ARG A 211 -9.43 -14.71 25.24
C ARG A 211 -8.10 -13.98 24.91
N GLY A 212 -7.94 -13.54 23.65
CA GLY A 212 -6.72 -12.89 23.18
C GLY A 212 -6.02 -13.77 22.14
N THR A 213 -6.38 -13.62 20.87
CA THR A 213 -6.05 -14.62 19.84
C THR A 213 -6.10 -13.96 18.48
N ARG A 214 -5.17 -14.30 17.58
CA ARG A 214 -5.29 -14.05 16.15
C ARG A 214 -5.76 -15.33 15.48
N PHE A 215 -6.92 -15.28 14.83
CA PHE A 215 -7.55 -16.44 14.24
C PHE A 215 -8.50 -16.05 13.10
N ARG A 216 -8.84 -17.01 12.25
CA ARG A 216 -9.82 -16.84 11.18
C ARG A 216 -11.01 -17.75 11.41
N VAL A 217 -12.19 -17.33 10.95
CA VAL A 217 -13.40 -18.14 10.95
C VAL A 217 -14.04 -18.08 9.57
N GLY A 218 -14.36 -19.23 9.00
CA GLY A 218 -15.10 -19.37 7.76
C GLY A 218 -16.45 -20.08 7.99
N ALA A 219 -17.48 -19.63 7.30
CA ALA A 219 -18.77 -20.32 7.20
C ALA A 219 -19.13 -20.51 5.73
N GLY A 220 -19.34 -21.74 5.30
CA GLY A 220 -19.71 -22.06 3.93
C GLY A 220 -21.02 -21.39 3.51
N SER A 221 -21.17 -21.10 2.23
CA SER A 221 -22.37 -20.45 1.67
C SER A 221 -23.64 -21.27 1.86
N ASP A 222 -23.50 -22.57 1.89
CA ASP A 222 -24.57 -23.57 2.12
C ASP A 222 -24.76 -23.91 3.60
N SER A 223 -24.01 -23.28 4.51
CA SER A 223 -24.00 -23.54 5.96
C SER A 223 -23.63 -24.99 6.34
N ALA A 224 -23.11 -25.77 5.40
CA ALA A 224 -22.80 -27.17 5.61
C ALA A 224 -21.61 -27.40 6.55
N PHE A 225 -20.67 -26.47 6.58
CA PHE A 225 -19.50 -26.53 7.45
C PHE A 225 -18.97 -25.13 7.83
N ALA A 226 -18.25 -25.12 8.94
CA ALA A 226 -17.45 -23.97 9.35
C ALA A 226 -15.99 -24.38 9.54
N SER A 227 -15.06 -23.44 9.33
CA SER A 227 -13.64 -23.60 9.67
C SER A 227 -13.24 -22.57 10.72
N THR A 228 -12.23 -22.94 11.53
CA THR A 228 -11.55 -22.02 12.46
C THR A 228 -10.07 -22.34 12.39
N GLU A 229 -9.27 -21.35 11.99
CA GLU A 229 -7.80 -21.44 11.86
C GLU A 229 -7.13 -20.55 12.93
N VAL A 230 -6.17 -21.11 13.70
CA VAL A 230 -5.49 -20.41 14.79
C VAL A 230 -4.08 -20.02 14.38
N LEU A 231 -3.82 -18.70 14.36
CA LEU A 231 -2.50 -18.14 14.01
C LEU A 231 -1.69 -17.79 15.26
N GLN A 232 -2.36 -17.35 16.33
CA GLN A 232 -1.72 -16.98 17.59
C GLN A 232 -2.71 -17.14 18.75
N GLY A 233 -2.22 -17.59 19.94
CA GLY A 233 -3.05 -17.82 21.11
C GLY A 233 -3.78 -19.16 21.07
N ALA A 234 -4.97 -19.26 21.64
CA ALA A 234 -5.75 -20.49 21.65
C ALA A 234 -7.25 -20.22 21.45
N VAL A 235 -7.92 -21.08 20.68
CA VAL A 235 -9.35 -20.99 20.38
C VAL A 235 -10.06 -22.26 20.83
N ARG A 236 -11.13 -22.12 21.62
CA ARG A 236 -12.03 -23.22 21.91
C ARG A 236 -13.13 -23.25 20.85
N VAL A 237 -13.19 -24.35 20.10
CA VAL A 237 -14.19 -24.60 19.07
C VAL A 237 -15.15 -25.68 19.57
N ALA A 238 -16.45 -25.39 19.56
CA ALA A 238 -17.50 -26.31 19.92
C ALA A 238 -18.44 -26.53 18.74
N GLY A 239 -18.84 -27.81 18.54
CA GLY A 239 -19.90 -28.25 17.64
C GLY A 239 -20.91 -29.09 18.44
N GLN A 240 -21.96 -29.59 17.79
CA GLN A 240 -22.99 -30.40 18.48
C GLN A 240 -22.43 -31.69 19.11
N GLY A 241 -21.41 -32.32 18.48
CA GLY A 241 -20.82 -33.58 18.94
C GLY A 241 -19.62 -33.42 19.90
N GLY A 242 -19.24 -32.19 20.32
CA GLY A 242 -18.12 -32.01 21.23
C GLY A 242 -17.39 -30.66 21.05
N GLN A 243 -16.26 -30.56 21.75
CA GLN A 243 -15.41 -29.34 21.69
C GLN A 243 -13.93 -29.69 21.61
N ARG A 244 -13.13 -28.78 21.04
CA ARG A 244 -11.68 -28.86 21.00
C ARG A 244 -11.06 -27.52 21.36
N LEU A 245 -9.88 -27.57 21.98
CA LEU A 245 -9.01 -26.40 22.15
C LEU A 245 -7.92 -26.47 21.07
N LEU A 246 -7.89 -25.51 20.20
CA LEU A 246 -6.90 -25.39 19.13
C LEU A 246 -5.75 -24.49 19.56
N GLN A 247 -4.55 -24.86 19.13
CA GLN A 247 -3.29 -24.13 19.33
C GLN A 247 -2.85 -23.45 18.01
N PRO A 248 -1.85 -22.56 18.04
CA PRO A 248 -1.27 -21.98 16.81
C PRO A 248 -0.80 -23.07 15.84
N GLY A 249 -1.07 -22.91 14.55
CA GLY A 249 -0.79 -23.89 13.51
C GLY A 249 -1.86 -24.96 13.34
N GLU A 250 -2.96 -24.87 14.10
CA GLU A 250 -4.08 -25.82 14.03
C GLU A 250 -5.36 -25.17 13.49
N ALA A 251 -6.16 -25.97 12.82
CA ALA A 251 -7.51 -25.66 12.40
C ALA A 251 -8.52 -26.69 12.91
N ALA A 252 -9.77 -26.30 12.99
CA ALA A 252 -10.89 -27.21 13.10
C ALA A 252 -11.92 -26.96 12.01
N ARG A 253 -12.38 -28.05 11.41
CA ARG A 253 -13.53 -28.04 10.52
C ARG A 253 -14.71 -28.72 11.24
N VAL A 254 -15.87 -28.06 11.18
CA VAL A 254 -17.09 -28.52 11.88
C VAL A 254 -18.21 -28.58 10.86
N ALA A 255 -18.66 -29.80 10.53
CA ALA A 255 -19.87 -29.97 9.74
C ALA A 255 -21.11 -29.85 10.65
N THR A 256 -22.24 -29.46 10.09
CA THR A 256 -23.50 -29.33 10.81
C THR A 256 -23.83 -30.66 11.52
N GLY A 257 -24.14 -30.60 12.81
CA GLY A 257 -24.44 -31.77 13.63
C GLY A 257 -23.23 -32.56 14.14
N SER A 258 -22.01 -32.15 13.83
CA SER A 258 -20.79 -32.93 14.10
C SER A 258 -19.88 -32.30 15.16
N ALA A 259 -18.94 -33.12 15.65
CA ALA A 259 -17.83 -32.65 16.47
C ALA A 259 -16.76 -31.95 15.62
N PRO A 260 -15.96 -31.01 16.19
CA PRO A 260 -14.83 -30.41 15.51
C PRO A 260 -13.77 -31.46 15.10
N ARG A 261 -13.44 -31.49 13.81
CA ARG A 261 -12.33 -32.28 13.25
C ARG A 261 -11.11 -31.38 13.12
N GLN A 262 -10.04 -31.74 13.82
CA GLN A 262 -8.78 -30.99 13.83
C GLN A 262 -7.96 -31.33 12.58
N GLU A 263 -7.34 -30.28 12.00
CA GLU A 263 -6.42 -30.36 10.87
C GLU A 263 -5.21 -29.45 11.17
N ALA A 264 -4.03 -29.77 10.65
CA ALA A 264 -2.87 -28.88 10.71
C ALA A 264 -3.00 -27.81 9.62
N LEU A 265 -2.56 -26.59 9.90
CA LEU A 265 -2.45 -25.56 8.88
C LEU A 265 -1.35 -25.93 7.89
N LEU A 266 -1.53 -25.57 6.62
CA LEU A 266 -0.45 -25.58 5.66
C LEU A 266 0.61 -24.54 6.09
N PRO A 267 1.92 -24.84 5.94
CA PRO A 267 2.96 -23.87 6.22
C PRO A 267 2.87 -22.66 5.27
N ALA A 268 3.52 -21.57 5.65
CA ALA A 268 3.60 -20.38 4.82
C ALA A 268 4.32 -20.70 3.49
N PRO A 269 3.78 -20.29 2.33
CA PRO A 269 4.47 -20.42 1.05
C PRO A 269 5.79 -19.62 1.03
N ILE A 270 6.76 -20.09 0.25
CA ILE A 270 8.00 -19.34 0.01
C ILE A 270 7.73 -18.37 -1.13
N LEU A 271 7.57 -17.10 -0.80
CA LEU A 271 7.34 -16.00 -1.74
C LEU A 271 8.67 -15.43 -2.21
N ASP A 272 8.94 -15.49 -3.51
CA ASP A 272 10.10 -14.86 -4.13
C ASP A 272 9.69 -13.49 -4.72
N LEU A 273 10.11 -12.44 -4.06
CA LEU A 273 9.96 -11.07 -4.53
C LEU A 273 11.33 -10.56 -4.97
N ALA A 274 11.54 -10.45 -6.28
CA ALA A 274 12.76 -9.87 -6.83
C ALA A 274 13.01 -8.43 -6.32
N HIS A 275 11.96 -7.70 -5.97
CA HIS A 275 12.05 -6.32 -5.49
C HIS A 275 10.93 -6.03 -4.47
N SER A 276 11.29 -5.41 -3.36
CA SER A 276 10.33 -4.92 -2.36
C SER A 276 9.63 -3.62 -2.77
N ARG A 277 10.08 -2.98 -3.87
CA ARG A 277 9.50 -1.76 -4.43
C ARG A 277 9.00 -2.00 -5.84
N LEU A 278 7.70 -1.84 -6.05
CA LEU A 278 7.03 -2.01 -7.33
C LEU A 278 6.67 -0.64 -7.93
N GLN A 279 7.17 -0.38 -9.14
CA GLN A 279 7.00 0.92 -9.79
C GLN A 279 6.25 0.84 -11.12
N ARG A 280 6.30 -0.29 -11.83
CA ARG A 280 5.70 -0.45 -13.16
C ARG A 280 4.92 -1.75 -13.24
N PRO A 281 3.63 -1.73 -13.58
CA PRO A 281 2.88 -2.93 -13.90
C PRO A 281 3.33 -3.53 -15.26
N PRO A 282 3.07 -4.81 -15.54
CA PRO A 282 2.49 -5.77 -14.60
C PRO A 282 3.47 -6.16 -13.50
N TYR A 283 2.96 -6.29 -12.27
CA TYR A 283 3.77 -6.72 -11.13
C TYR A 283 3.83 -8.24 -11.11
N LEU A 284 5.01 -8.78 -11.32
CA LEU A 284 5.22 -10.23 -11.34
C LEU A 284 5.51 -10.73 -9.94
N LEU A 285 4.67 -11.62 -9.45
CA LEU A 285 4.81 -12.32 -8.18
C LEU A 285 4.91 -13.82 -8.46
N ALA A 286 5.84 -14.51 -7.81
CA ALA A 286 6.00 -15.94 -7.95
C ALA A 286 6.30 -16.57 -6.59
N TRP A 287 5.90 -17.83 -6.41
CA TRP A 287 6.16 -18.61 -5.21
C TRP A 287 6.34 -20.08 -5.51
N ALA A 288 6.96 -20.79 -4.60
CA ALA A 288 7.12 -22.22 -4.72
C ALA A 288 5.77 -22.94 -4.51
N PRO A 289 5.46 -24.00 -5.29
CA PRO A 289 4.27 -24.79 -5.08
C PRO A 289 4.26 -25.44 -3.69
N LEU A 290 3.13 -25.39 -3.00
CA LEU A 290 2.96 -25.91 -1.64
C LEU A 290 2.15 -27.19 -1.68
N ALA A 291 2.73 -28.28 -1.15
CA ALA A 291 2.05 -29.57 -1.07
C ALA A 291 0.78 -29.46 -0.21
N GLY A 292 -0.34 -29.97 -0.72
CA GLY A 292 -1.64 -29.90 -0.05
C GLY A 292 -2.47 -28.63 -0.30
N ALA A 293 -1.89 -27.62 -0.96
CA ALA A 293 -2.66 -26.46 -1.42
C ALA A 293 -3.43 -26.80 -2.70
N SER A 294 -4.70 -26.48 -2.74
CA SER A 294 -5.53 -26.53 -3.96
C SER A 294 -5.47 -25.22 -4.73
N HIS A 295 -5.32 -24.13 -4.02
CA HIS A 295 -5.16 -22.77 -4.56
C HIS A 295 -4.47 -21.89 -3.52
N TYR A 296 -4.18 -20.66 -3.91
CA TYR A 296 -3.50 -19.65 -3.09
C TYR A 296 -4.37 -18.42 -2.95
N ARG A 297 -4.29 -17.80 -1.79
CA ARG A 297 -4.88 -16.50 -1.53
C ARG A 297 -3.80 -15.47 -1.30
N LEU A 298 -3.81 -14.45 -2.16
CA LEU A 298 -2.93 -13.29 -2.08
C LEU A 298 -3.73 -12.11 -1.55
N GLU A 299 -3.20 -11.44 -0.54
CA GLU A 299 -3.77 -10.22 0.02
C GLU A 299 -2.69 -9.15 0.17
N ALA A 300 -3.04 -7.89 -0.07
CA ALA A 300 -2.23 -6.75 0.31
C ALA A 300 -3.00 -5.96 1.37
N VAL A 301 -2.41 -5.80 2.52
CA VAL A 301 -2.95 -5.01 3.64
C VAL A 301 -2.11 -3.75 3.84
N ASP A 302 -2.67 -2.75 4.51
CA ASP A 302 -1.93 -1.56 4.88
C ASP A 302 -0.75 -1.90 5.81
N ALA A 303 0.42 -1.32 5.58
CA ALA A 303 1.63 -1.67 6.33
C ALA A 303 1.53 -1.33 7.82
N GLN A 304 0.77 -0.28 8.18
CA GLN A 304 0.58 0.19 9.55
C GLN A 304 -0.68 -0.39 10.20
N GLN A 305 -1.72 -0.65 9.40
CA GLN A 305 -3.02 -1.16 9.84
C GLN A 305 -3.31 -2.49 9.15
N ARG A 306 -2.73 -3.56 9.69
CA ARG A 306 -2.80 -4.93 9.12
C ARG A 306 -4.22 -5.43 8.81
N GLU A 307 -5.19 -4.94 9.52
CA GLU A 307 -6.60 -5.28 9.37
C GLU A 307 -7.30 -4.51 8.24
N VAL A 308 -6.61 -3.56 7.58
CA VAL A 308 -7.14 -2.80 6.45
C VAL A 308 -6.73 -3.48 5.15
N LEU A 309 -7.65 -4.26 4.58
CA LEU A 309 -7.44 -4.95 3.31
C LEU A 309 -7.51 -3.95 2.14
N ARG A 310 -6.44 -3.89 1.36
CA ARG A 310 -6.32 -3.04 0.18
C ARG A 310 -6.56 -3.79 -1.13
N PHE A 311 -6.18 -5.07 -1.16
CA PHE A 311 -6.29 -5.93 -2.33
C PHE A 311 -6.41 -7.38 -1.89
N ALA A 312 -7.19 -8.19 -2.63
CA ALA A 312 -7.28 -9.64 -2.45
C ALA A 312 -7.52 -10.31 -3.79
N GLN A 313 -6.89 -11.45 -4.00
CA GLN A 313 -7.08 -12.30 -5.19
C GLN A 313 -6.80 -13.76 -4.84
N GLU A 314 -7.58 -14.67 -5.42
CA GLU A 314 -7.33 -16.10 -5.37
C GLU A 314 -6.81 -16.61 -6.71
N THR A 315 -5.94 -17.62 -6.68
CA THR A 315 -5.35 -18.23 -7.88
C THR A 315 -4.92 -19.66 -7.62
N GLU A 316 -5.05 -20.52 -8.61
CA GLU A 316 -4.49 -21.88 -8.60
C GLU A 316 -3.02 -21.90 -9.07
N ALA A 317 -2.60 -20.85 -9.79
CA ALA A 317 -1.25 -20.73 -10.29
C ALA A 317 -0.26 -20.36 -9.16
N THR A 318 1.01 -20.70 -9.36
CA THR A 318 2.12 -20.35 -8.48
C THR A 318 2.86 -19.08 -8.93
N ALA A 319 2.32 -18.38 -9.93
CA ALA A 319 2.78 -17.09 -10.38
C ALA A 319 1.58 -16.24 -10.79
N LEU A 320 1.69 -14.94 -10.57
CA LEU A 320 0.63 -13.98 -10.85
C LEU A 320 1.22 -12.70 -11.42
N ALA A 321 0.64 -12.22 -12.51
CA ALA A 321 0.90 -10.90 -13.05
C ALA A 321 -0.26 -9.97 -12.68
N LEU A 322 0.02 -8.94 -11.88
CA LEU A 322 -0.97 -7.98 -11.42
C LEU A 322 -0.84 -6.68 -12.21
N ASP A 323 -1.91 -6.26 -12.86
CA ASP A 323 -1.94 -5.00 -13.62
C ASP A 323 -2.06 -3.78 -12.70
N ALA A 324 -2.62 -3.94 -11.50
CA ALA A 324 -2.76 -2.87 -10.54
C ALA A 324 -2.65 -3.37 -9.09
N LEU A 325 -1.95 -2.60 -8.27
CA LEU A 325 -1.97 -2.67 -6.82
C LEU A 325 -2.17 -1.25 -6.27
N PRO A 326 -2.83 -1.07 -5.13
CA PRO A 326 -2.95 0.24 -4.49
C PRO A 326 -1.57 0.83 -4.17
N ALA A 327 -1.40 2.11 -4.47
CA ALA A 327 -0.16 2.81 -4.13
C ALA A 327 0.03 2.96 -2.61
N GLY A 328 1.28 2.95 -2.16
CA GLY A 328 1.68 3.14 -0.77
C GLY A 328 2.50 2.00 -0.21
N ASP A 329 2.72 2.06 1.11
CA ASP A 329 3.39 1.01 1.86
C ASP A 329 2.36 -0.06 2.23
N LEU A 330 2.59 -1.25 1.75
CA LEU A 330 1.72 -2.41 1.92
C LEU A 330 2.49 -3.54 2.60
N ARG A 331 1.73 -4.50 3.11
CA ARG A 331 2.21 -5.81 3.50
C ARG A 331 1.49 -6.86 2.66
N LEU A 332 2.25 -7.60 1.91
CA LEU A 332 1.74 -8.70 1.11
C LEU A 332 1.61 -9.94 1.99
N LEU A 333 0.47 -10.60 1.94
CA LEU A 333 0.16 -11.84 2.64
C LEU A 333 -0.17 -12.90 1.59
N LEU A 334 0.55 -14.00 1.59
CA LEU A 334 0.28 -15.13 0.71
C LEU A 334 0.08 -16.39 1.55
N ARG A 335 -0.96 -17.16 1.27
CA ARG A 335 -1.22 -18.44 1.93
C ARG A 335 -1.74 -19.47 0.96
N GLY A 336 -1.43 -20.75 1.22
CA GLY A 336 -2.06 -21.88 0.56
C GLY A 336 -3.43 -22.15 1.19
N VAL A 337 -4.38 -22.62 0.38
CA VAL A 337 -5.71 -23.03 0.82
C VAL A 337 -5.91 -24.50 0.45
N THR A 338 -6.34 -25.32 1.38
CA THR A 338 -6.60 -26.74 1.13
C THR A 338 -7.87 -26.92 0.29
N ALA A 339 -8.05 -28.10 -0.30
CA ALA A 339 -9.29 -28.46 -1.00
C ALA A 339 -10.53 -28.43 -0.09
N THR A 340 -10.34 -28.48 1.24
CA THR A 340 -11.41 -28.36 2.24
C THR A 340 -11.72 -26.92 2.62
N GLY A 341 -11.01 -25.93 2.03
CA GLY A 341 -11.19 -24.50 2.27
C GLY A 341 -10.53 -23.99 3.56
N VAL A 342 -9.62 -24.75 4.18
CA VAL A 342 -8.81 -24.31 5.33
C VAL A 342 -7.64 -23.49 4.81
N GLU A 343 -7.51 -22.25 5.29
CA GLU A 343 -6.40 -21.34 4.95
C GLU A 343 -5.19 -21.64 5.84
N GLY A 344 -4.00 -21.76 5.21
CA GLY A 344 -2.72 -22.00 5.88
C GLY A 344 -2.14 -20.76 6.55
N GLU A 345 -0.88 -20.86 6.98
CA GLU A 345 -0.11 -19.76 7.52
C GLU A 345 0.24 -18.71 6.45
N ASP A 346 0.40 -17.46 6.86
CA ASP A 346 0.74 -16.36 5.96
C ASP A 346 2.26 -16.27 5.75
N ALA A 347 2.72 -16.29 4.49
CA ALA A 347 3.97 -15.68 4.12
C ALA A 347 3.76 -14.16 4.07
N GLU A 348 4.61 -13.41 4.78
CA GLU A 348 4.50 -11.95 4.88
C GLU A 348 5.72 -11.27 4.30
N GLN A 349 5.49 -10.30 3.40
CA GLN A 349 6.53 -9.49 2.81
C GLN A 349 6.14 -8.00 2.82
N PRO A 350 7.03 -7.10 3.26
CA PRO A 350 6.82 -5.67 3.07
C PRO A 350 6.90 -5.33 1.58
N LEU A 351 6.02 -4.46 1.12
CA LEU A 351 5.91 -4.06 -0.28
C LEU A 351 5.62 -2.57 -0.37
N GLN A 352 6.39 -1.85 -1.17
CA GLN A 352 6.11 -0.47 -1.51
C GLN A 352 5.65 -0.37 -2.96
N VAL A 353 4.44 0.12 -3.19
CA VAL A 353 3.90 0.39 -4.52
C VAL A 353 3.97 1.89 -4.80
N SER A 354 4.80 2.28 -5.76
CA SER A 354 5.03 3.68 -6.10
C SER A 354 4.91 3.92 -7.61
N ALA A 355 3.80 3.45 -8.21
CA ALA A 355 3.49 3.61 -9.63
C ALA A 355 2.98 5.02 -9.98
N THR A 356 2.53 5.78 -9.00
CA THR A 356 2.03 7.15 -9.16
C THR A 356 2.75 8.10 -8.20
N PRO A 357 2.84 9.41 -8.55
CA PRO A 357 2.39 10.02 -9.82
C PRO A 357 3.24 9.57 -11.01
N LEU A 358 2.64 9.48 -12.20
CA LEU A 358 3.36 9.11 -13.41
C LEU A 358 4.44 10.15 -13.75
N PRO A 359 5.56 9.75 -14.39
CA PRO A 359 6.58 10.71 -14.82
C PRO A 359 6.01 11.70 -15.84
N PRO A 360 6.49 12.93 -15.90
CA PRO A 360 6.08 13.89 -16.91
C PRO A 360 6.58 13.44 -18.29
N LEU A 361 5.89 13.88 -19.35
CA LEU A 361 6.35 13.64 -20.73
C LEU A 361 7.52 14.58 -21.02
N THR A 362 8.60 14.04 -21.56
CA THR A 362 9.79 14.79 -21.97
C THR A 362 9.51 15.57 -23.25
N VAL A 363 9.99 16.83 -23.31
CA VAL A 363 9.85 17.70 -24.47
C VAL A 363 11.20 17.88 -25.14
N GLN A 364 12.25 18.20 -24.37
CA GLN A 364 13.62 18.34 -24.89
C GLN A 364 14.64 18.12 -23.76
N PRO A 365 15.90 17.70 -24.09
CA PRO A 365 16.34 17.23 -25.40
C PRO A 365 15.59 15.97 -25.87
N LEU A 366 15.49 15.76 -27.17
CA LEU A 366 14.96 14.52 -27.74
C LEU A 366 15.95 13.37 -27.52
N HIS A 367 15.44 12.14 -27.61
CA HIS A 367 16.31 10.96 -27.56
C HIS A 367 17.34 10.99 -28.69
N GLU A 368 18.61 10.70 -28.37
CA GLU A 368 19.76 10.75 -29.29
C GLU A 368 20.04 12.15 -29.86
N GLN A 369 19.49 13.22 -29.29
CA GLN A 369 19.77 14.57 -29.78
C GLN A 369 21.23 14.93 -29.55
N GLN A 370 21.84 15.53 -30.57
CA GLN A 370 23.18 16.12 -30.48
C GLN A 370 23.07 17.60 -30.20
N LEU A 371 23.63 18.05 -29.11
CA LEU A 371 23.70 19.46 -28.72
C LEU A 371 25.15 19.93 -28.65
N ARG A 372 25.36 21.19 -28.99
CA ARG A 372 26.68 21.86 -28.87
C ARG A 372 26.76 22.83 -27.71
N ILE A 373 25.69 22.99 -26.98
CA ILE A 373 25.61 23.90 -25.80
C ILE A 373 26.04 23.10 -24.58
N ALA A 374 27.07 23.58 -23.87
CA ALA A 374 27.63 22.92 -22.70
C ALA A 374 26.67 22.85 -21.51
N ARG A 375 25.68 23.72 -21.45
CA ARG A 375 24.64 23.74 -20.45
C ARG A 375 23.27 23.43 -21.08
N PRO A 376 22.95 22.15 -21.33
CA PRO A 376 21.70 21.78 -21.97
C PRO A 376 20.50 22.18 -21.12
N ARG A 377 19.40 22.51 -21.78
CA ARG A 377 18.11 22.81 -21.18
C ARG A 377 17.21 21.59 -21.30
N PHE A 378 16.69 21.12 -20.18
CA PHE A 378 15.72 20.05 -20.09
C PHE A 378 14.34 20.65 -19.94
N ALA A 379 13.36 20.17 -20.70
CA ALA A 379 11.97 20.62 -20.61
C ALA A 379 11.01 19.43 -20.69
N TRP A 380 9.86 19.57 -20.02
CA TRP A 380 8.84 18.53 -19.90
C TRP A 380 7.45 19.11 -19.70
N THR A 381 6.43 18.28 -19.81
CA THR A 381 5.04 18.68 -19.55
C THR A 381 4.76 18.72 -18.05
N ARG A 382 3.78 19.52 -17.64
CA ARG A 382 3.27 19.48 -16.27
C ARG A 382 2.43 18.22 -16.06
N ASN A 383 2.70 17.47 -14.97
CA ASN A 383 1.82 16.41 -14.51
C ASN A 383 0.82 17.01 -13.51
N PRO A 384 -0.52 16.94 -13.73
CA PRO A 384 -1.52 17.51 -12.83
C PRO A 384 -1.54 16.88 -11.43
N GLU A 385 -1.10 15.61 -11.31
CA GLU A 385 -1.05 14.86 -10.03
C GLU A 385 0.22 15.15 -9.23
N ALA A 386 1.16 15.95 -9.79
CA ALA A 386 2.44 16.22 -9.17
C ALA A 386 2.60 17.68 -8.79
N THR A 387 3.26 17.94 -7.66
CA THR A 387 3.65 19.27 -7.22
C THR A 387 5.06 19.63 -7.69
N SER A 388 5.91 18.63 -7.95
CA SER A 388 7.28 18.84 -8.42
C SER A 388 7.76 17.68 -9.28
N SER A 389 8.84 17.92 -10.04
CA SER A 389 9.54 16.93 -10.84
C SER A 389 10.97 16.75 -10.33
N VAL A 390 11.50 15.54 -10.47
CA VAL A 390 12.91 15.22 -10.18
C VAL A 390 13.59 14.90 -11.50
N LEU A 391 14.60 15.67 -11.87
CA LEU A 391 15.48 15.44 -13.01
C LEU A 391 16.73 14.71 -12.53
N GLN A 392 17.10 13.63 -13.20
CA GLN A 392 18.39 12.98 -13.07
C GLN A 392 19.15 13.01 -14.40
N VAL A 393 20.45 13.30 -14.34
CA VAL A 393 21.38 13.20 -15.46
C VAL A 393 22.58 12.37 -15.00
N ALA A 394 22.98 11.37 -15.79
CA ALA A 394 24.06 10.45 -15.47
C ALA A 394 24.97 10.20 -16.68
N ARG A 395 26.15 9.62 -16.43
CA ARG A 395 27.06 9.14 -17.46
C ARG A 395 26.74 7.73 -17.95
N ASP A 396 25.95 7.00 -17.22
CA ASP A 396 25.58 5.62 -17.51
C ASP A 396 24.06 5.41 -17.56
N ALA A 397 23.60 4.44 -18.34
CA ALA A 397 22.19 4.13 -18.53
C ALA A 397 21.51 3.55 -17.27
N GLN A 398 22.30 3.07 -16.31
CA GLN A 398 21.83 2.53 -15.02
C GLN A 398 21.72 3.60 -13.94
N PHE A 399 22.18 4.84 -14.22
CA PHE A 399 22.17 5.98 -13.29
C PHE A 399 22.96 5.71 -12.01
N GLN A 400 24.08 5.03 -12.13
CA GLN A 400 25.04 4.80 -11.02
C GLN A 400 25.98 5.98 -10.85
N GLU A 401 26.41 6.61 -11.96
CA GLU A 401 27.23 7.82 -11.98
C GLU A 401 26.38 9.08 -12.20
N LEU A 402 25.63 9.46 -11.17
CA LEU A 402 24.80 10.67 -11.21
C LEU A 402 25.66 11.93 -11.24
N LEU A 403 25.40 12.80 -12.21
CA LEU A 403 26.01 14.13 -12.34
C LEU A 403 25.10 15.24 -11.83
N LEU A 404 23.80 15.03 -11.96
CA LEU A 404 22.78 15.97 -11.51
C LEU A 404 21.58 15.19 -11.01
N GLU A 405 21.11 15.52 -9.81
CA GLU A 405 19.79 15.20 -9.31
C GLU A 405 19.18 16.47 -8.74
N GLN A 406 18.08 16.92 -9.31
CA GLN A 406 17.44 18.16 -8.86
C GLN A 406 15.93 18.06 -8.90
N GLN A 407 15.31 18.44 -7.79
CA GLN A 407 13.87 18.62 -7.66
C GLN A 407 13.50 20.06 -8.01
N THR A 408 12.42 20.23 -8.79
CA THR A 408 11.90 21.55 -9.17
C THR A 408 10.38 21.49 -9.41
N ASP A 409 9.69 22.59 -9.16
CA ASP A 409 8.28 22.82 -9.49
C ASP A 409 8.11 23.42 -10.92
N ALA A 410 9.20 23.85 -11.55
CA ALA A 410 9.21 24.30 -12.93
C ALA A 410 9.08 23.12 -13.91
N THR A 411 8.68 23.42 -15.13
CA THR A 411 8.60 22.46 -16.25
C THR A 411 9.85 22.47 -17.13
N GLN A 412 10.88 23.16 -16.70
CA GLN A 412 12.17 23.22 -17.39
C GLN A 412 13.29 23.47 -16.40
N LEU A 413 14.47 22.97 -16.74
CA LEU A 413 15.69 23.17 -15.97
C LEU A 413 16.90 23.23 -16.90
N ARG A 414 17.77 24.20 -16.71
CA ARG A 414 19.09 24.24 -17.37
C ARG A 414 20.13 23.57 -16.47
N ALA A 415 21.03 22.80 -17.06
CA ALA A 415 22.15 22.24 -16.29
C ALA A 415 22.86 23.36 -15.51
N PRO A 416 23.01 23.24 -14.17
CA PRO A 416 23.58 24.31 -13.34
C PRO A 416 25.06 24.59 -13.66
N GLN A 417 25.75 23.55 -14.10
CA GLN A 417 27.16 23.61 -14.50
C GLN A 417 27.34 23.12 -15.93
N PRO A 418 28.38 23.58 -16.64
CA PRO A 418 28.73 23.04 -17.96
C PRO A 418 29.06 21.56 -17.87
N LEU A 419 28.50 20.79 -18.77
CA LEU A 419 28.80 19.37 -18.95
C LEU A 419 29.87 19.23 -20.03
N PRO A 420 30.95 18.47 -19.83
CA PRO A 420 31.95 18.17 -20.84
C PRO A 420 31.34 17.48 -22.08
N PRO A 421 31.99 17.51 -23.24
CA PRO A 421 31.57 16.71 -24.38
C PRO A 421 31.48 15.23 -24.01
N GLY A 422 30.45 14.54 -24.49
CA GLY A 422 30.21 13.13 -24.18
C GLY A 422 28.75 12.71 -24.33
N THR A 423 28.49 11.46 -23.99
CA THR A 423 27.15 10.86 -23.97
C THR A 423 26.59 10.91 -22.54
N TYR A 424 25.35 11.31 -22.39
CA TYR A 424 24.64 11.42 -21.13
C TYR A 424 23.28 10.76 -21.21
N PHE A 425 22.81 10.29 -20.08
CA PHE A 425 21.49 9.73 -19.90
C PHE A 425 20.69 10.59 -18.93
N TRP A 426 19.44 10.84 -19.25
CA TRP A 426 18.59 11.66 -18.38
C TRP A 426 17.19 11.09 -18.28
N ARG A 427 16.55 11.30 -17.15
CA ARG A 427 15.19 10.84 -16.86
C ARG A 427 14.50 11.75 -15.86
N LEU A 428 13.18 11.64 -15.82
CA LEU A 428 12.30 12.42 -14.95
C LEU A 428 11.42 11.52 -14.11
N ALA A 429 11.16 11.94 -12.88
CA ALA A 429 10.11 11.41 -12.04
C ALA A 429 9.22 12.56 -11.55
N SER A 430 7.98 12.26 -11.20
CA SER A 430 7.06 13.20 -10.54
C SER A 430 7.03 12.94 -9.04
N ARG A 431 6.72 14.00 -8.24
CA ARG A 431 6.49 13.91 -6.80
C ARG A 431 5.19 14.59 -6.44
N ASP A 432 4.33 13.90 -5.68
CA ASP A 432 3.00 14.42 -5.29
C ASP A 432 3.07 15.39 -4.08
N ALA A 433 1.90 15.91 -3.68
CA ALA A 433 1.77 16.83 -2.55
C ALA A 433 2.12 16.21 -1.18
N GLN A 434 2.12 14.87 -1.08
CA GLN A 434 2.54 14.12 0.10
C GLN A 434 4.05 13.81 0.10
N GLY A 435 4.79 14.30 -0.91
CA GLY A 435 6.22 14.05 -1.07
C GLY A 435 6.57 12.67 -1.61
N ARG A 436 5.58 11.85 -2.01
CA ARG A 436 5.82 10.53 -2.59
C ARG A 436 6.31 10.67 -4.01
N GLN A 437 7.40 10.00 -4.33
CA GLN A 437 7.97 9.98 -5.67
C GLN A 437 7.48 8.76 -6.44
N GLY A 438 6.92 9.00 -7.60
CA GLY A 438 6.56 7.98 -8.56
C GLY A 438 7.77 7.38 -9.30
N PRO A 439 7.55 6.49 -10.26
CA PRO A 439 8.62 5.88 -11.05
C PRO A 439 9.32 6.93 -11.91
N PHE A 440 10.61 6.69 -12.20
CA PHE A 440 11.27 7.42 -13.27
C PHE A 440 10.73 6.98 -14.63
N GLY A 441 10.58 7.94 -15.55
CA GLY A 441 10.28 7.69 -16.95
C GLY A 441 11.39 6.92 -17.68
N GLN A 442 11.19 6.73 -18.97
CA GLN A 442 12.22 6.16 -19.84
C GLN A 442 13.47 7.04 -19.82
N ALA A 443 14.64 6.40 -19.73
CA ALA A 443 15.91 7.10 -19.87
C ALA A 443 16.10 7.52 -21.34
N LEU A 444 16.45 8.78 -21.56
CA LEU A 444 16.77 9.34 -22.87
C LEU A 444 18.26 9.60 -22.95
N THR A 445 18.83 9.39 -24.14
CA THR A 445 20.23 9.66 -24.44
C THR A 445 20.39 11.08 -24.99
N LEU A 446 21.46 11.75 -24.61
CA LEU A 446 21.86 13.08 -25.07
C LEU A 446 23.35 13.04 -25.42
N HIS A 447 23.74 13.62 -26.55
CA HIS A 447 25.13 13.75 -26.97
C HIS A 447 25.55 15.21 -26.94
N LEU A 448 26.58 15.54 -26.18
CA LEU A 448 27.19 16.86 -26.17
C LEU A 448 28.49 16.85 -26.96
N SER A 449 28.67 17.84 -27.83
CA SER A 449 29.88 18.01 -28.66
C SER A 449 30.33 19.47 -28.61
N ASP A 450 31.63 19.69 -28.52
CA ASP A 450 32.28 20.97 -28.68
C ASP A 450 32.94 21.16 -30.07
N THR A 451 32.77 20.15 -30.94
CA THR A 451 33.38 20.16 -32.27
C THR A 451 32.83 21.32 -33.10
N PRO A 452 33.68 22.22 -33.61
CA PRO A 452 33.28 23.26 -34.55
C PRO A 452 32.69 22.65 -35.82
N VAL A 453 31.58 23.20 -36.31
CA VAL A 453 30.91 22.74 -37.54
C VAL A 453 31.11 23.78 -38.65
N ASP A 454 31.05 23.33 -39.89
CA ASP A 454 30.97 24.26 -41.02
C ASP A 454 29.62 25.00 -40.96
N PRO A 455 29.61 26.35 -40.99
CA PRO A 455 28.39 27.14 -40.94
C PRO A 455 27.60 27.10 -42.28
N GLY A 456 28.08 26.43 -43.32
CA GLY A 456 27.45 26.43 -44.63
C GLY A 456 27.35 27.83 -45.20
N LEU A 457 28.47 28.57 -45.20
CA LEU A 457 28.50 29.94 -45.67
C LEU A 457 28.26 30.00 -47.18
N ALA A 458 27.19 30.71 -47.59
CA ALA A 458 26.93 30.98 -48.99
C ALA A 458 27.96 32.00 -49.56
N PRO A 459 28.18 32.01 -50.88
CA PRO A 459 29.07 33.01 -51.49
C PRO A 459 28.75 34.41 -51.05
N ALA A 460 29.76 35.11 -50.51
CA ALA A 460 29.61 36.46 -49.96
C ALA A 460 29.25 37.48 -51.04
N GLN A 461 28.27 38.31 -50.76
CA GLN A 461 27.87 39.39 -51.66
C GLN A 461 28.55 40.70 -51.19
N ALA A 462 29.54 41.13 -51.98
CA ALA A 462 30.28 42.34 -51.71
C ALA A 462 29.88 43.48 -52.66
N GLU A 463 29.13 44.44 -52.15
CA GLU A 463 28.75 45.66 -52.87
C GLU A 463 29.77 46.78 -52.60
N ARG A 464 29.51 48.00 -53.11
CA ARG A 464 30.44 49.13 -52.94
C ARG A 464 30.71 49.43 -51.46
N SER A 465 29.73 49.44 -50.59
CA SER A 465 29.83 49.80 -49.17
C SER A 465 29.51 48.68 -48.18
N THR A 466 28.93 47.59 -48.67
CA THR A 466 28.35 46.55 -47.81
C THR A 466 28.89 45.17 -48.19
N LEU A 467 29.12 44.34 -47.19
CA LEU A 467 29.39 42.91 -47.28
C LEU A 467 28.22 42.17 -46.64
N THR A 468 27.51 41.39 -47.44
CA THR A 468 26.42 40.52 -46.94
C THR A 468 26.89 39.07 -46.87
N LEU A 469 26.79 38.49 -45.70
CA LEU A 469 27.07 37.07 -45.42
C LEU A 469 25.76 36.35 -45.13
N ARG A 470 25.61 35.14 -45.67
CA ARG A 470 24.48 34.24 -45.37
C ARG A 470 25.01 32.85 -45.08
N TRP A 471 24.36 32.14 -44.14
CA TRP A 471 24.76 30.80 -43.76
C TRP A 471 23.53 29.91 -43.58
N GLN A 472 23.75 28.62 -43.34
CA GLN A 472 22.65 27.70 -43.08
C GLN A 472 22.03 27.99 -41.69
N PRO A 473 20.66 28.00 -41.57
CA PRO A 473 20.01 28.18 -40.29
C PRO A 473 20.26 26.96 -39.39
N ASP A 474 20.52 27.21 -38.13
CA ASP A 474 20.60 26.21 -37.08
C ASP A 474 19.25 26.17 -36.34
N PRO A 475 18.54 25.04 -36.25
CA PRO A 475 17.23 24.95 -35.63
C PRO A 475 17.23 25.31 -34.12
N ASP A 476 18.37 25.15 -33.45
CA ASP A 476 18.53 25.49 -32.03
C ASP A 476 18.94 26.97 -31.81
N ALA A 477 19.15 27.74 -32.89
CA ALA A 477 19.57 29.10 -32.82
C ALA A 477 18.41 30.07 -32.53
N HIS A 478 18.56 30.90 -31.50
CA HIS A 478 17.73 32.08 -31.31
C HIS A 478 18.43 33.37 -31.80
N HIS A 479 19.76 33.38 -31.66
CA HIS A 479 20.62 34.44 -32.18
C HIS A 479 21.90 33.83 -32.76
N TYR A 480 22.55 34.59 -33.62
CA TYR A 480 23.86 34.27 -34.18
C TYR A 480 24.83 35.40 -33.84
N ARG A 481 26.00 35.05 -33.31
CA ARG A 481 27.13 35.96 -33.15
C ARG A 481 28.11 35.71 -34.27
N VAL A 482 28.30 36.69 -35.11
CA VAL A 482 29.19 36.65 -36.29
C VAL A 482 30.43 37.44 -35.99
N GLN A 483 31.60 36.85 -36.21
CA GLN A 483 32.90 37.49 -36.11
C GLN A 483 33.59 37.46 -37.47
N LEU A 484 34.16 38.58 -37.85
CA LEU A 484 34.99 38.78 -39.04
C LEU A 484 36.31 39.41 -38.65
N ALA A 485 37.46 38.82 -39.03
CA ALA A 485 38.79 39.28 -38.64
C ALA A 485 39.83 39.13 -39.75
N ARG A 486 40.98 39.81 -39.63
CA ARG A 486 42.11 39.69 -40.55
C ARG A 486 43.01 38.48 -40.31
N ASP A 487 42.83 37.80 -39.24
CA ASP A 487 43.65 36.65 -38.90
C ASP A 487 42.77 35.48 -38.40
N PRO A 488 43.20 34.21 -38.56
CA PRO A 488 42.41 33.03 -38.18
C PRO A 488 42.23 32.88 -36.66
N ALA A 489 42.98 33.62 -35.82
CA ALA A 489 42.83 33.65 -34.39
C ALA A 489 41.85 34.75 -33.92
N PHE A 490 41.26 35.53 -34.83
CA PHE A 490 40.26 36.58 -34.56
C PHE A 490 40.76 37.64 -33.58
N ARG A 491 42.03 38.10 -33.73
CA ARG A 491 42.68 39.10 -32.88
C ARG A 491 42.88 40.45 -33.59
N ARG A 492 42.90 40.47 -34.93
CA ARG A 492 43.17 41.69 -35.73
C ARG A 492 41.91 42.14 -36.46
N ASP A 493 41.63 43.43 -36.40
CA ASP A 493 40.51 44.10 -37.09
C ASP A 493 39.16 43.35 -36.85
N LEU A 494 38.89 42.91 -35.62
CA LEU A 494 37.71 42.15 -35.26
C LEU A 494 36.43 42.99 -35.40
N LEU A 495 35.53 42.52 -36.26
CA LEU A 495 34.16 43.02 -36.37
C LEU A 495 33.23 41.95 -35.81
N GLU A 496 32.40 42.30 -34.84
CA GLU A 496 31.43 41.40 -34.24
C GLU A 496 30.02 41.99 -34.36
N ARG A 497 29.04 41.12 -34.68
CA ARG A 497 27.60 41.45 -34.71
C ARG A 497 26.77 40.29 -34.23
N THR A 498 25.71 40.57 -33.48
CA THR A 498 24.69 39.61 -33.10
C THR A 498 23.42 39.90 -33.91
N VAL A 499 22.85 38.86 -34.51
CA VAL A 499 21.66 38.92 -35.37
C VAL A 499 20.71 37.77 -35.06
N THR A 500 19.43 37.93 -35.39
CA THR A 500 18.39 36.90 -35.18
C THR A 500 18.18 36.04 -36.40
N GLN A 501 18.60 36.52 -37.57
CA GLN A 501 18.47 35.79 -38.85
C GLN A 501 19.82 35.23 -39.29
N PRO A 502 19.85 34.12 -40.09
CA PRO A 502 21.09 33.54 -40.57
C PRO A 502 21.73 34.35 -41.70
N GLN A 503 21.74 35.67 -41.54
CA GLN A 503 22.40 36.64 -42.44
C GLN A 503 22.83 37.89 -41.68
N VAL A 504 23.87 38.50 -42.19
CA VAL A 504 24.37 39.77 -41.66
C VAL A 504 24.86 40.68 -42.77
N ALA A 505 24.55 41.99 -42.66
CA ALA A 505 25.14 43.04 -43.52
C ALA A 505 26.17 43.81 -42.68
N LEU A 506 27.42 43.79 -43.09
CA LEU A 506 28.54 44.46 -42.44
C LEU A 506 29.08 45.59 -43.35
N PRO A 507 29.68 46.67 -42.80
CA PRO A 507 30.47 47.62 -43.59
C PRO A 507 31.53 46.82 -44.38
N ARG A 508 31.64 47.12 -45.68
CA ARG A 508 32.60 46.40 -46.53
C ARG A 508 34.03 46.63 -46.03
N PRO A 509 34.75 45.58 -45.61
CA PRO A 509 36.12 45.69 -45.14
C PRO A 509 37.09 45.97 -46.30
N ARG A 510 38.34 46.32 -45.94
CA ARG A 510 39.41 46.53 -46.91
C ARG A 510 39.75 45.28 -47.69
N ARG A 511 40.32 45.44 -48.93
CA ARG A 511 40.75 44.29 -49.76
C ARG A 511 41.69 43.33 -49.00
N GLY A 512 41.67 42.05 -49.42
CA GLY A 512 42.53 41.00 -48.90
C GLY A 512 41.72 39.90 -48.22
N THR A 513 42.44 38.97 -47.62
CA THR A 513 41.86 37.81 -46.95
C THR A 513 41.30 38.14 -45.58
N TRP A 514 40.08 37.72 -45.35
CA TRP A 514 39.37 37.84 -44.08
C TRP A 514 38.91 36.43 -43.65
N TYR A 515 38.75 36.30 -42.32
CA TYR A 515 38.25 35.05 -41.70
C TYR A 515 36.90 35.34 -41.04
N VAL A 516 35.93 34.46 -41.25
CA VAL A 516 34.60 34.56 -40.63
C VAL A 516 34.31 33.30 -39.84
N ARG A 517 33.76 33.48 -38.64
CA ARG A 517 33.18 32.38 -37.84
C ARG A 517 31.87 32.82 -37.24
N ILE A 518 31.00 31.85 -37.01
CA ILE A 518 29.66 32.07 -36.53
C ILE A 518 29.45 31.23 -35.27
N GLN A 519 28.79 31.79 -34.28
CA GLN A 519 28.42 31.13 -33.03
C GLN A 519 26.92 31.23 -32.86
N THR A 520 26.29 30.11 -32.60
CA THR A 520 24.87 30.00 -32.27
C THR A 520 24.65 30.31 -30.80
N LEU A 521 23.64 31.10 -30.49
CA LEU A 521 23.18 31.38 -29.12
C LEU A 521 21.72 30.89 -29.02
N ASP A 522 21.41 30.21 -27.91
CA ASP A 522 20.04 29.82 -27.65
C ASP A 522 19.17 30.98 -27.12
N ALA A 523 17.91 30.68 -26.75
CA ALA A 523 16.95 31.67 -26.26
C ALA A 523 17.38 32.38 -24.96
N ASP A 524 18.21 31.73 -24.13
CA ASP A 524 18.74 32.29 -22.89
C ASP A 524 20.12 32.96 -23.06
N GLY A 525 20.63 33.00 -24.31
CA GLY A 525 21.93 33.58 -24.64
C GLY A 525 23.12 32.67 -24.38
N GLU A 526 22.89 31.38 -24.08
CA GLU A 526 23.96 30.39 -23.93
C GLU A 526 24.57 30.08 -25.30
N ALA A 527 25.90 30.05 -25.36
CA ALA A 527 26.64 29.99 -26.59
C ALA A 527 27.17 28.60 -26.91
N ALA A 528 26.92 28.11 -28.12
CA ALA A 528 27.61 26.94 -28.67
C ALA A 528 29.07 27.33 -29.04
N PRO A 529 29.96 26.37 -29.32
CA PRO A 529 31.27 26.63 -29.89
C PRO A 529 31.17 27.41 -31.22
N PHE A 530 32.16 28.24 -31.51
CA PHE A 530 32.25 28.86 -32.82
C PHE A 530 32.38 27.80 -33.92
N SER A 531 31.85 28.14 -35.11
CA SER A 531 32.04 27.35 -36.31
C SER A 531 33.51 27.28 -36.71
N THR A 532 33.87 26.36 -37.58
CA THR A 532 35.16 26.39 -38.29
C THR A 532 35.33 27.72 -39.01
N PRO A 533 36.49 28.39 -38.89
CA PRO A 533 36.77 29.64 -39.61
C PRO A 533 36.71 29.40 -41.13
N GLN A 534 35.94 30.24 -41.82
CA GLN A 534 35.86 30.23 -43.27
C GLN A 534 36.66 31.39 -43.83
N THR A 535 37.39 31.18 -44.91
CA THR A 535 38.19 32.20 -45.56
C THR A 535 37.37 32.98 -46.59
N LEU A 536 37.51 34.30 -46.60
CA LEU A 536 36.82 35.20 -47.49
C LEU A 536 37.82 36.14 -48.18
N ASP A 537 38.00 36.00 -49.46
CA ASP A 537 38.89 36.89 -50.24
C ASP A 537 38.07 38.04 -50.85
N LEU A 538 38.35 39.25 -50.40
CA LEU A 538 37.68 40.43 -50.89
C LEU A 538 38.54 41.13 -51.97
N PRO A 539 38.01 41.25 -53.18
CA PRO A 539 38.72 41.87 -54.27
C PRO A 539 38.85 43.39 -54.08
N CYS A 540 39.81 43.93 -54.76
CA CYS A 540 40.01 45.37 -54.76
C CYS A 540 38.77 46.13 -55.29
N ARG A 541 38.34 47.13 -54.52
CA ARG A 541 37.13 47.95 -54.77
C ARG A 541 37.13 48.68 -56.12
N TYR A 542 38.32 49.01 -56.65
CA TYR A 542 38.50 49.82 -57.88
C TYR A 542 39.29 49.09 -58.95
N CYS A 543 39.74 47.88 -58.79
CA CYS A 543 40.63 47.20 -59.76
C CYS A 543 39.91 46.77 -61.06
N LYS A 544 38.57 46.72 -61.09
CA LYS A 544 37.85 46.52 -62.35
C LYS A 544 37.84 47.70 -63.29
N LEU A 545 38.18 48.93 -62.79
CA LEU A 545 38.30 50.14 -63.64
C LEU A 545 39.67 50.29 -64.31
N GLY A 546 40.72 49.61 -63.78
CA GLY A 546 42.06 49.66 -64.36
C GLY A 546 42.29 48.77 -65.61
N MET A 547 41.51 47.68 -65.78
CA MET A 547 41.64 46.79 -66.94
C MET A 547 40.89 47.31 -68.19
N ALA A 548 39.85 48.15 -67.98
CA ALA A 548 39.17 48.80 -69.14
C ALA A 548 39.90 50.02 -69.68
N GLY A 549 40.79 50.67 -68.85
CA GLY A 549 41.59 51.82 -69.30
C GLY A 549 42.88 51.44 -70.04
N GLY A 550 43.42 50.22 -69.78
CA GLY A 550 44.63 49.73 -70.48
C GLY A 550 44.42 49.27 -71.92
N ALA A 551 43.22 48.89 -72.25
CA ALA A 551 42.88 48.42 -73.62
C ALA A 551 42.56 49.59 -74.58
N LEU A 552 42.27 50.82 -74.03
CA LEU A 552 41.97 52.01 -74.86
C LEU A 552 43.20 52.78 -75.23
N LEU A 553 44.35 52.58 -74.56
CA LEU A 553 45.62 53.27 -74.89
C LEU A 553 46.48 52.45 -75.88
N LEU A 554 46.17 51.25 -76.23
CA LEU A 554 46.87 50.43 -77.23
C LEU A 554 46.24 50.58 -78.64
N TRP A 555 45.13 51.31 -78.80
CA TRP A 555 44.44 51.51 -80.10
C TRP A 555 44.70 52.92 -80.71
N LEU A 556 45.56 53.73 -80.11
CA LEU A 556 45.96 55.04 -80.62
C LEU A 556 47.44 55.09 -80.97
N ALA A 557 48.13 53.93 -81.03
CA ALA A 557 49.53 53.86 -81.42
C ALA A 557 49.79 52.72 -82.49
N LEU A 558 48.92 52.67 -83.46
CA LEU A 558 49.16 51.96 -84.76
C LEU A 558 48.53 52.74 -85.88
#